data_29a1fa6a0c4960d1b66de2f057930dc5
#
_entry.id   29a1fa6a0c4960d1b66de2f057930dc5
#
_cell.length_a   1.000
_cell.length_b   1.000
_cell.length_c   1.000
_cell.angle_alpha   90.00
_cell.angle_beta   90.00
_cell.angle_gamma   90.00
#
_symmetry.space_group_name_H-M   'P 1'
#
loop_
_entity.id
_entity.type
_entity.pdbx_description
1 polymer ?
#
loop_
_entity_poly.entity_id
_entity_poly.type
_entity_poly.pdbx_seq_one_letter_code
_entity_poly.pdbx_strand_id
1 'polypeptide(L)'
;MVKVTSLKENQQVYVLHTYPFKETSLIVEIFSKEFGRVSLVAKGARRPKSALRGMLQSFQALEASWSGIGELKTLHGIDWCDQYLPMEGNSLICGFYLNELLLRLLPKEDNYESLFNFYHTTMENLSQGINIEVTLRRFELKLLLELGYEVVLKADANSNEIKADKTYYYEAEQGALEKFRTEKSIKVIGQTLIDMGNDNFDSATTELQSKNLMRFLINYYLGDKPLNSKQLFLNI
;
A
#
# COMPACT_ATOMS: atom_id res chain seq x y z
N MET A 1 30.74 -16.36 -18.14
CA MET A 1 30.54 -15.93 -16.75
C MET A 1 29.23 -16.56 -16.22
N VAL A 2 29.34 -17.50 -15.29
CA VAL A 2 28.19 -18.09 -14.62
C VAL A 2 27.63 -16.99 -13.70
N LYS A 3 26.42 -16.46 -13.99
CA LYS A 3 25.74 -15.55 -13.08
C LYS A 3 25.41 -16.34 -11.81
N VAL A 4 26.13 -16.05 -10.73
CA VAL A 4 25.87 -16.66 -9.42
C VAL A 4 24.48 -16.23 -9.00
N THR A 5 23.56 -17.16 -8.93
CA THR A 5 22.23 -16.99 -8.34
C THR A 5 22.43 -16.71 -6.85
N SER A 6 22.33 -15.45 -6.42
CA SER A 6 22.41 -15.15 -4.99
C SER A 6 21.15 -15.66 -4.30
N LEU A 7 21.31 -16.63 -3.43
CA LEU A 7 20.26 -17.07 -2.50
C LEU A 7 20.00 -15.92 -1.51
N LYS A 8 18.74 -15.59 -1.33
CA LYS A 8 18.26 -14.67 -0.28
C LYS A 8 17.62 -15.54 0.79
N GLU A 9 18.14 -15.48 2.01
CA GLU A 9 17.72 -16.33 3.10
C GLU A 9 17.02 -15.51 4.19
N ASN A 10 15.98 -16.07 4.76
CA ASN A 10 15.27 -15.57 5.97
C ASN A 10 14.91 -14.08 5.87
N GLN A 11 14.36 -13.70 4.73
CA GLN A 11 13.96 -12.32 4.49
C GLN A 11 12.55 -12.06 5.01
N GLN A 12 12.36 -10.99 5.78
CA GLN A 12 11.03 -10.55 6.22
C GLN A 12 10.17 -10.12 5.03
N VAL A 13 8.97 -10.69 4.93
CA VAL A 13 8.07 -10.48 3.80
C VAL A 13 6.60 -10.48 4.24
N TYR A 14 5.78 -9.85 3.40
CA TYR A 14 4.33 -10.02 3.37
C TYR A 14 3.89 -10.56 2.01
N VAL A 15 2.93 -11.48 1.99
CA VAL A 15 2.28 -11.90 0.75
C VAL A 15 1.24 -10.85 0.38
N LEU A 16 1.41 -10.20 -0.78
CA LEU A 16 0.46 -9.24 -1.31
C LEU A 16 -0.67 -9.93 -2.09
N HIS A 17 -0.30 -10.89 -2.94
CA HIS A 17 -1.26 -11.64 -3.75
C HIS A 17 -0.68 -12.95 -4.28
N THR A 18 -1.56 -13.90 -4.65
CA THR A 18 -1.17 -15.15 -5.28
C THR A 18 -1.97 -15.40 -6.56
N TYR A 19 -1.29 -15.89 -7.61
CA TYR A 19 -1.91 -16.27 -8.88
C TYR A 19 -1.67 -17.73 -9.19
N PRO A 20 -2.66 -18.48 -9.71
CA PRO A 20 -2.43 -19.83 -10.23
C PRO A 20 -1.36 -19.80 -11.34
N PHE A 21 -0.40 -20.72 -11.25
CA PHE A 21 0.67 -20.85 -12.23
C PHE A 21 0.95 -22.33 -12.55
N LYS A 22 0.87 -22.70 -13.83
CA LYS A 22 0.93 -24.11 -14.26
C LYS A 22 -0.07 -24.96 -13.47
N GLU A 23 0.10 -26.29 -13.44
CA GLU A 23 -0.85 -27.20 -12.82
C GLU A 23 -0.85 -27.13 -11.28
N THR A 24 0.32 -27.05 -10.66
CA THR A 24 0.47 -27.23 -9.20
C THR A 24 1.16 -26.06 -8.48
N SER A 25 1.58 -25.02 -9.19
CA SER A 25 2.35 -23.90 -8.64
C SER A 25 1.49 -22.64 -8.46
N LEU A 26 2.02 -21.70 -7.68
CA LEU A 26 1.53 -20.33 -7.59
C LEU A 26 2.64 -19.36 -8.00
N ILE A 27 2.27 -18.24 -8.61
CA ILE A 27 3.07 -17.01 -8.53
C ILE A 27 2.63 -16.29 -7.27
N VAL A 28 3.58 -15.91 -6.46
CA VAL A 28 3.38 -15.19 -5.20
C VAL A 28 4.03 -13.82 -5.33
N GLU A 29 3.24 -12.78 -5.28
CA GLU A 29 3.73 -11.40 -5.17
C GLU A 29 3.97 -11.11 -3.68
N ILE A 30 5.21 -10.79 -3.33
CA ILE A 30 5.58 -10.45 -1.96
C ILE A 30 6.06 -9.00 -1.87
N PHE A 31 5.92 -8.40 -0.69
CA PHE A 31 6.60 -7.20 -0.27
C PHE A 31 7.68 -7.59 0.74
N SER A 32 8.94 -7.42 0.37
CA SER A 32 10.12 -7.73 1.19
C SER A 32 10.70 -6.47 1.78
N LYS A 33 11.17 -6.56 3.01
CA LYS A 33 11.79 -5.46 3.73
C LYS A 33 13.00 -4.89 2.99
N GLU A 34 13.91 -5.76 2.53
CA GLU A 34 15.17 -5.35 1.89
C GLU A 34 15.07 -5.25 0.37
N PHE A 35 14.17 -6.01 -0.26
CA PHE A 35 14.13 -6.18 -1.72
C PHE A 35 12.86 -5.60 -2.35
N GLY A 36 12.00 -4.91 -1.58
CA GLY A 36 10.76 -4.35 -2.08
C GLY A 36 9.80 -5.40 -2.63
N ARG A 37 9.13 -5.11 -3.74
CA ARG A 37 8.17 -6.03 -4.35
C ARG A 37 8.86 -7.06 -5.23
N VAL A 38 8.67 -8.35 -4.93
CA VAL A 38 9.30 -9.47 -5.63
C VAL A 38 8.24 -10.50 -6.04
N SER A 39 8.39 -11.06 -7.24
CA SER A 39 7.53 -12.14 -7.75
C SER A 39 8.24 -13.49 -7.61
N LEU A 40 7.60 -14.44 -6.92
CA LEU A 40 8.17 -15.77 -6.64
C LEU A 40 7.30 -16.88 -7.23
N VAL A 41 7.94 -17.94 -7.72
CA VAL A 41 7.24 -19.21 -8.03
C VAL A 41 7.29 -20.13 -6.81
N ALA A 42 6.13 -20.42 -6.23
CA ALA A 42 5.95 -21.43 -5.19
C ALA A 42 5.56 -22.76 -5.86
N LYS A 43 6.57 -23.62 -6.11
CA LYS A 43 6.38 -24.92 -6.79
C LYS A 43 5.58 -25.87 -5.90
N GLY A 44 4.55 -26.49 -6.47
CA GLY A 44 3.73 -27.48 -5.77
C GLY A 44 2.79 -26.90 -4.69
N ALA A 45 2.68 -25.58 -4.56
CA ALA A 45 1.86 -24.89 -3.54
C ALA A 45 0.36 -25.28 -3.65
N ARG A 46 -0.12 -25.63 -4.84
CA ARG A 46 -1.53 -26.03 -5.09
C ARG A 46 -1.80 -27.51 -4.85
N ARG A 47 -0.79 -28.32 -4.56
CA ARG A 47 -0.99 -29.75 -4.26
C ARG A 47 -1.83 -29.92 -2.98
N PRO A 48 -2.73 -30.92 -2.88
CA PRO A 48 -3.64 -31.06 -1.74
C PRO A 48 -2.95 -31.12 -0.36
N LYS A 49 -1.75 -31.72 -0.31
CA LYS A 49 -0.95 -31.89 0.93
C LYS A 49 0.19 -30.90 1.06
N SER A 50 0.15 -29.77 0.33
CA SER A 50 1.23 -28.78 0.39
C SER A 50 1.13 -27.94 1.65
N ALA A 51 2.19 -27.92 2.47
CA ALA A 51 2.30 -27.02 3.64
C ALA A 51 2.25 -25.53 3.21
N LEU A 52 2.78 -25.20 2.03
CA LEU A 52 2.77 -23.83 1.50
C LEU A 52 1.36 -23.24 1.38
N ARG A 53 0.33 -24.07 1.18
CA ARG A 53 -1.06 -23.63 1.01
C ARG A 53 -1.59 -22.87 2.23
N GLY A 54 -1.22 -23.28 3.44
CA GLY A 54 -1.61 -22.61 4.68
C GLY A 54 -0.74 -21.42 5.03
N MET A 55 0.49 -21.35 4.47
CA MET A 55 1.46 -20.33 4.81
C MET A 55 1.42 -19.11 3.89
N LEU A 56 1.02 -19.27 2.62
CA LEU A 56 0.94 -18.18 1.64
C LEU A 56 -0.32 -17.33 1.84
N GLN A 57 -0.52 -16.83 3.06
CA GLN A 57 -1.65 -15.98 3.41
C GLN A 57 -1.22 -14.51 3.43
N SER A 58 -2.11 -13.63 2.92
CA SER A 58 -1.89 -12.18 3.00
C SER A 58 -1.97 -11.70 4.46
N PHE A 59 -1.36 -10.54 4.71
CA PHE A 59 -1.41 -9.79 5.97
C PHE A 59 -0.64 -10.40 7.15
N GLN A 60 0.01 -11.54 6.94
CA GLN A 60 0.84 -12.18 7.96
C GLN A 60 2.32 -11.87 7.72
N ALA A 61 3.03 -11.58 8.79
CA ALA A 61 4.48 -11.43 8.74
C ALA A 61 5.14 -12.80 8.58
N LEU A 62 5.96 -12.95 7.57
CA LEU A 62 6.60 -14.21 7.20
C LEU A 62 8.09 -13.99 6.97
N GLU A 63 8.86 -15.06 7.10
CA GLU A 63 10.23 -15.15 6.60
C GLU A 63 10.27 -16.03 5.36
N ALA A 64 10.89 -15.55 4.28
CA ALA A 64 11.00 -16.29 3.03
C ALA A 64 12.44 -16.37 2.53
N SER A 65 12.75 -17.48 1.88
CA SER A 65 14.04 -17.68 1.19
C SER A 65 13.78 -17.98 -0.29
N TRP A 66 14.52 -17.31 -1.17
CA TRP A 66 14.38 -17.47 -2.61
C TRP A 66 15.69 -17.29 -3.36
N SER A 67 15.74 -17.75 -4.60
CA SER A 67 16.82 -17.47 -5.54
C SER A 67 16.29 -17.36 -6.96
N GLY A 68 17.07 -16.79 -7.83
CA GLY A 68 16.78 -16.68 -9.26
C GLY A 68 17.31 -15.41 -9.88
N ILE A 69 17.36 -15.40 -11.20
CA ILE A 69 17.76 -14.27 -12.04
C ILE A 69 16.52 -13.82 -12.81
N GLY A 70 16.33 -12.50 -12.95
CA GLY A 70 15.20 -11.93 -13.66
C GLY A 70 13.97 -11.73 -12.77
N GLU A 71 12.84 -11.40 -13.39
CA GLU A 71 11.64 -10.92 -12.70
C GLU A 71 10.93 -11.97 -11.85
N LEU A 72 11.00 -13.25 -12.23
CA LEU A 72 10.33 -14.36 -11.56
C LEU A 72 11.37 -15.27 -10.91
N LYS A 73 11.45 -15.23 -9.58
CA LYS A 73 12.39 -16.01 -8.77
C LYS A 73 11.75 -17.30 -8.25
N THR A 74 12.52 -18.20 -7.68
CA THR A 74 12.00 -19.46 -7.10
C THR A 74 11.99 -19.37 -5.58
N LEU A 75 10.82 -19.58 -4.98
CA LEU A 75 10.66 -19.72 -3.53
C LEU A 75 11.23 -21.07 -3.08
N HIS A 76 12.09 -21.07 -2.06
CA HIS A 76 12.68 -22.28 -1.46
C HIS A 76 12.04 -22.65 -0.13
N GLY A 77 11.73 -21.64 0.71
CA GLY A 77 11.09 -21.82 2.00
C GLY A 77 10.32 -20.57 2.40
N ILE A 78 9.33 -20.75 3.26
CA ILE A 78 8.57 -19.69 3.88
C ILE A 78 8.06 -20.18 5.24
N ASP A 79 8.21 -19.36 6.27
CA ASP A 79 7.83 -19.68 7.64
C ASP A 79 7.16 -18.46 8.32
N TRP A 80 6.38 -18.72 9.36
CA TRP A 80 5.82 -17.67 10.21
C TRP A 80 6.94 -17.03 11.04
N CYS A 81 6.99 -15.71 11.08
CA CYS A 81 7.99 -15.01 11.89
C CYS A 81 7.40 -14.16 13.01
N ASP A 82 6.09 -14.04 13.07
CA ASP A 82 5.42 -13.20 14.06
C ASP A 82 4.06 -13.78 14.48
N GLN A 83 3.39 -13.06 15.42
CA GLN A 83 2.07 -13.43 15.90
C GLN A 83 1.03 -13.32 14.77
N TYR A 84 0.10 -14.29 14.76
CA TYR A 84 -1.02 -14.25 13.81
C TYR A 84 -1.91 -13.03 14.03
N LEU A 85 -2.12 -12.24 12.98
CA LEU A 85 -2.97 -11.06 12.97
C LEU A 85 -4.32 -11.40 12.30
N PRO A 86 -5.38 -11.65 13.09
CA PRO A 86 -6.71 -11.89 12.51
C PRO A 86 -7.25 -10.63 11.87
N MET A 87 -7.78 -10.74 10.66
CA MET A 87 -8.42 -9.62 9.97
C MET A 87 -9.79 -10.04 9.48
N GLU A 88 -10.82 -9.27 9.85
CA GLU A 88 -12.21 -9.56 9.54
C GLU A 88 -12.95 -8.29 9.08
N GLY A 89 -14.09 -8.47 8.39
CA GLY A 89 -14.97 -7.37 8.01
C GLY A 89 -14.24 -6.24 7.25
N ASN A 90 -14.45 -5.01 7.68
CA ASN A 90 -13.87 -3.81 7.05
C ASN A 90 -12.34 -3.81 7.08
N SER A 91 -11.71 -4.28 8.16
CA SER A 91 -10.26 -4.36 8.28
C SER A 91 -9.66 -5.25 7.18
N LEU A 92 -10.28 -6.40 6.91
CA LEU A 92 -9.86 -7.32 5.86
C LEU A 92 -9.94 -6.67 4.47
N ILE A 93 -11.04 -5.96 4.18
CA ILE A 93 -11.22 -5.26 2.90
C ILE A 93 -10.20 -4.14 2.75
N CYS A 94 -9.93 -3.39 3.82
CA CYS A 94 -8.89 -2.37 3.84
C CYS A 94 -7.49 -2.96 3.60
N GLY A 95 -7.18 -4.11 4.19
CA GLY A 95 -5.94 -4.83 3.90
C GLY A 95 -5.79 -5.18 2.41
N PHE A 96 -6.83 -5.72 1.77
CA PHE A 96 -6.81 -6.00 0.33
C PHE A 96 -6.64 -4.73 -0.50
N TYR A 97 -7.26 -3.63 -0.10
CA TYR A 97 -7.07 -2.34 -0.74
C TYR A 97 -5.60 -1.88 -0.68
N LEU A 98 -4.97 -1.95 0.49
CA LEU A 98 -3.56 -1.57 0.66
C LEU A 98 -2.62 -2.48 -0.14
N ASN A 99 -2.89 -3.80 -0.16
CA ASN A 99 -2.14 -4.73 -1.00
C ASN A 99 -2.26 -4.38 -2.49
N GLU A 100 -3.45 -4.02 -2.95
CA GLU A 100 -3.66 -3.61 -4.34
C GLU A 100 -2.91 -2.33 -4.67
N LEU A 101 -2.85 -1.35 -3.76
CA LEU A 101 -2.04 -0.14 -3.95
C LEU A 101 -0.56 -0.47 -4.11
N LEU A 102 -0.01 -1.31 -3.23
CA LEU A 102 1.38 -1.75 -3.31
C LEU A 102 1.66 -2.49 -4.63
N LEU A 103 0.77 -3.41 -5.04
CA LEU A 103 0.92 -4.16 -6.29
C LEU A 103 0.92 -3.26 -7.52
N ARG A 104 0.19 -2.16 -7.51
CA ARG A 104 0.00 -1.31 -8.68
C ARG A 104 0.96 -0.14 -8.75
N LEU A 105 1.33 0.43 -7.62
CA LEU A 105 2.13 1.65 -7.55
C LEU A 105 3.60 1.38 -7.25
N LEU A 106 3.92 0.31 -6.48
CA LEU A 106 5.30 0.05 -6.08
C LEU A 106 6.08 -0.60 -7.22
N PRO A 107 7.24 -0.05 -7.64
CA PRO A 107 8.16 -0.70 -8.55
C PRO A 107 8.63 -2.05 -8.01
N LYS A 108 9.04 -2.95 -8.90
CA LYS A 108 9.64 -4.23 -8.50
C LYS A 108 11.11 -4.04 -8.15
N GLU A 109 11.55 -4.79 -7.14
CA GLU A 109 12.97 -4.93 -6.76
C GLU A 109 13.65 -3.63 -6.31
N ASP A 110 12.86 -2.64 -5.89
CA ASP A 110 13.34 -1.42 -5.25
C ASP A 110 13.13 -1.51 -3.73
N ASN A 111 14.14 -1.07 -2.96
CA ASN A 111 14.07 -1.11 -1.50
C ASN A 111 13.18 0.03 -0.97
N TYR A 112 12.16 -0.36 -0.18
CA TYR A 112 11.24 0.54 0.52
C TYR A 112 11.13 0.11 2.00
N GLU A 113 12.26 -0.02 2.70
CA GLU A 113 12.27 -0.51 4.09
C GLU A 113 11.41 0.33 5.03
N SER A 114 11.45 1.66 4.88
CA SER A 114 10.61 2.58 5.68
C SER A 114 9.10 2.30 5.46
N LEU A 115 8.69 2.10 4.21
CA LEU A 115 7.31 1.75 3.87
C LEU A 115 6.94 0.34 4.36
N PHE A 116 7.87 -0.62 4.32
CA PHE A 116 7.66 -1.96 4.85
C PHE A 116 7.35 -1.94 6.35
N ASN A 117 8.16 -1.23 7.13
CA ASN A 117 7.95 -1.09 8.56
C ASN A 117 6.62 -0.38 8.87
N PHE A 118 6.28 0.64 8.07
CA PHE A 118 4.98 1.33 8.20
C PHE A 118 3.80 0.43 7.82
N TYR A 119 3.95 -0.42 6.78
CA TYR A 119 2.95 -1.42 6.42
C TYR A 119 2.72 -2.43 7.54
N HIS A 120 3.79 -2.92 8.20
CA HIS A 120 3.70 -3.81 9.36
C HIS A 120 2.82 -3.21 10.46
N THR A 121 3.13 -1.98 10.93
CA THR A 121 2.32 -1.27 11.94
C THR A 121 0.89 -1.02 11.45
N THR A 122 0.70 -0.76 10.15
CA THR A 122 -0.63 -0.59 9.56
C THR A 122 -1.46 -1.87 9.65
N MET A 123 -0.86 -3.03 9.38
CA MET A 123 -1.54 -4.33 9.50
C MET A 123 -1.92 -4.63 10.95
N GLU A 124 -1.05 -4.30 11.91
CA GLU A 124 -1.36 -4.43 13.35
C GLU A 124 -2.57 -3.55 13.74
N ASN A 125 -2.56 -2.28 13.37
CA ASN A 125 -3.67 -1.36 13.65
C ASN A 125 -5.00 -1.83 13.02
N LEU A 126 -4.97 -2.31 11.78
CA LEU A 126 -6.14 -2.87 11.11
C LEU A 126 -6.65 -4.13 11.81
N SER A 127 -5.76 -5.03 12.24
CA SER A 127 -6.15 -6.26 12.96
C SER A 127 -6.83 -5.98 14.30
N GLN A 128 -6.43 -4.89 14.94
CA GLN A 128 -7.01 -4.41 16.20
C GLN A 128 -8.25 -3.52 16.00
N GLY A 129 -8.60 -3.19 14.76
CA GLY A 129 -9.71 -2.28 14.45
C GLY A 129 -9.47 -0.83 14.87
N ILE A 130 -8.21 -0.43 15.07
CA ILE A 130 -7.85 0.91 15.54
C ILE A 130 -8.05 1.92 14.41
N ASN A 131 -9.04 2.79 14.57
CA ASN A 131 -9.33 3.94 13.70
C ASN A 131 -8.99 3.68 12.22
N ILE A 132 -9.75 2.78 11.61
CA ILE A 132 -9.47 2.23 10.27
C ILE A 132 -9.31 3.35 9.24
N GLU A 133 -10.16 4.36 9.27
CA GLU A 133 -10.16 5.48 8.32
C GLU A 133 -8.85 6.28 8.39
N VAL A 134 -8.42 6.62 9.59
CA VAL A 134 -7.16 7.36 9.82
C VAL A 134 -5.96 6.50 9.46
N THR A 135 -5.99 5.22 9.83
CA THR A 135 -4.94 4.25 9.48
C THR A 135 -4.72 4.20 7.97
N LEU A 136 -5.80 4.18 7.18
CA LEU A 136 -5.71 4.22 5.73
C LEU A 136 -5.12 5.54 5.23
N ARG A 137 -5.56 6.70 5.74
CA ARG A 137 -5.04 8.02 5.34
C ARG A 137 -3.55 8.13 5.57
N ARG A 138 -3.08 7.71 6.76
CA ARG A 138 -1.65 7.69 7.10
C ARG A 138 -0.85 6.81 6.14
N PHE A 139 -1.36 5.62 5.84
CA PHE A 139 -0.67 4.72 4.91
C PHE A 139 -0.61 5.29 3.49
N GLU A 140 -1.70 5.85 2.99
CA GLU A 140 -1.77 6.46 1.66
C GLU A 140 -0.79 7.64 1.53
N LEU A 141 -0.73 8.52 2.53
CA LEU A 141 0.24 9.63 2.58
C LEU A 141 1.68 9.10 2.57
N LYS A 142 1.97 8.09 3.40
CA LYS A 142 3.29 7.46 3.48
C LYS A 142 3.68 6.80 2.15
N LEU A 143 2.76 6.09 1.51
CA LEU A 143 3.00 5.45 0.21
C LEU A 143 3.34 6.48 -0.86
N LEU A 144 2.55 7.56 -0.99
CA LEU A 144 2.83 8.60 -1.98
C LEU A 144 4.16 9.30 -1.70
N LEU A 145 4.49 9.57 -0.44
CA LEU A 145 5.78 10.14 -0.06
C LEU A 145 6.95 9.26 -0.49
N GLU A 146 6.90 7.96 -0.20
CA GLU A 146 7.96 7.00 -0.55
C GLU A 146 8.13 6.83 -2.08
N LEU A 147 7.06 7.04 -2.83
CA LEU A 147 7.10 7.03 -4.30
C LEU A 147 7.57 8.37 -4.90
N GLY A 148 7.88 9.37 -4.07
CA GLY A 148 8.29 10.70 -4.54
C GLY A 148 7.14 11.62 -4.93
N TYR A 149 5.89 11.24 -4.60
CA TYR A 149 4.67 12.03 -4.85
C TYR A 149 4.18 12.71 -3.57
N GLU A 150 5.06 13.51 -2.94
CA GLU A 150 4.74 14.16 -1.68
C GLU A 150 3.47 15.02 -1.78
N VAL A 151 2.54 14.80 -0.84
CA VAL A 151 1.34 15.64 -0.71
C VAL A 151 1.68 16.87 0.10
N VAL A 152 1.86 18.02 -0.58
CA VAL A 152 2.20 19.29 0.07
C VAL A 152 0.99 19.83 0.83
N LEU A 153 1.07 19.84 2.16
CA LEU A 153 -0.05 20.18 3.06
C LEU A 153 0.13 21.53 3.78
N LYS A 154 1.37 22.06 3.85
CA LYS A 154 1.69 23.25 4.64
C LYS A 154 1.76 24.54 3.84
N ALA A 155 1.94 24.43 2.53
CA ALA A 155 2.05 25.57 1.62
C ALA A 155 1.18 25.41 0.39
N ASP A 156 0.77 26.53 -0.20
CA ASP A 156 0.13 26.57 -1.50
C ASP A 156 1.16 26.45 -2.65
N ALA A 157 0.69 26.36 -3.89
CA ALA A 157 1.55 26.25 -5.09
C ALA A 157 2.46 27.48 -5.31
N ASN A 158 2.23 28.59 -4.61
CA ASN A 158 3.07 29.79 -4.63
C ASN A 158 3.97 29.88 -3.38
N SER A 159 4.09 28.80 -2.60
CA SER A 159 4.85 28.74 -1.34
C SER A 159 4.31 29.63 -0.22
N ASN A 160 3.05 30.06 -0.29
CA ASN A 160 2.41 30.74 0.81
C ASN A 160 1.85 29.73 1.82
N GLU A 161 1.88 30.07 3.11
CA GLU A 161 1.29 29.25 4.16
C GLU A 161 -0.22 29.05 3.95
N ILE A 162 -0.70 27.81 4.14
CA ILE A 162 -2.12 27.47 4.06
C ILE A 162 -2.89 28.17 5.17
N LYS A 163 -3.99 28.85 4.81
CA LYS A 163 -4.90 29.52 5.75
C LYS A 163 -6.13 28.69 6.02
N ALA A 164 -6.44 28.48 7.29
CA ALA A 164 -7.51 27.61 7.76
C ALA A 164 -8.90 27.95 7.18
N ASP A 165 -9.20 29.24 7.06
CA ASP A 165 -10.49 29.77 6.62
C ASP A 165 -10.68 29.82 5.10
N LYS A 166 -9.60 29.55 4.34
CA LYS A 166 -9.65 29.56 2.87
C LYS A 166 -10.03 28.21 2.30
N THR A 167 -10.59 28.26 1.10
CA THR A 167 -10.80 27.09 0.25
C THR A 167 -9.73 27.04 -0.83
N TYR A 168 -9.19 25.85 -1.06
CA TYR A 168 -8.20 25.58 -2.08
C TYR A 168 -8.72 24.57 -3.09
N TYR A 169 -8.13 24.58 -4.27
CA TYR A 169 -8.31 23.60 -5.34
C TYR A 169 -7.01 22.82 -5.46
N TYR A 170 -7.00 21.56 -5.03
CA TYR A 170 -5.80 20.75 -4.99
C TYR A 170 -5.61 20.01 -6.32
N GLU A 171 -4.46 20.19 -6.96
CA GLU A 171 -4.03 19.49 -8.17
C GLU A 171 -2.88 18.54 -7.83
N ALA A 172 -2.84 17.33 -8.45
CA ALA A 172 -1.95 16.25 -8.03
C ALA A 172 -0.46 16.63 -8.03
N GLU A 173 0.02 17.35 -9.05
CA GLU A 173 1.45 17.69 -9.17
C GLU A 173 1.78 19.13 -8.74
N GLN A 174 0.77 19.97 -8.52
CA GLN A 174 0.95 21.37 -8.19
C GLN A 174 0.62 21.69 -6.73
N GLY A 175 -0.14 20.81 -6.06
CA GLY A 175 -0.59 21.08 -4.69
C GLY A 175 -1.81 21.99 -4.63
N ALA A 176 -1.93 22.76 -3.53
CA ALA A 176 -3.07 23.60 -3.24
C ALA A 176 -3.02 24.94 -4.01
N LEU A 177 -4.10 25.30 -4.69
CA LEU A 177 -4.27 26.55 -5.44
C LEU A 177 -5.43 27.35 -4.87
N GLU A 178 -5.29 28.67 -4.69
CA GLU A 178 -6.38 29.53 -4.23
C GLU A 178 -7.49 29.73 -5.28
N LYS A 179 -7.18 29.54 -6.55
CA LYS A 179 -8.13 29.73 -7.66
C LYS A 179 -8.30 28.45 -8.45
N PHE A 180 -9.54 28.16 -8.81
CA PHE A 180 -9.87 27.08 -9.73
C PHE A 180 -9.19 27.33 -11.08
N ARG A 181 -8.49 26.34 -11.59
CA ARG A 181 -7.84 26.37 -12.91
C ARG A 181 -8.37 25.31 -13.84
N THR A 182 -8.56 24.09 -13.35
CA THR A 182 -8.93 22.96 -14.19
C THR A 182 -9.95 22.04 -13.51
N GLU A 183 -10.69 21.29 -14.30
CA GLU A 183 -11.57 20.18 -13.85
C GLU A 183 -10.79 19.05 -13.16
N LYS A 184 -9.44 19.04 -13.31
CA LYS A 184 -8.54 18.06 -12.68
C LYS A 184 -8.06 18.53 -11.32
N SER A 185 -8.94 19.14 -10.54
CA SER A 185 -8.66 19.59 -9.19
C SER A 185 -9.77 19.15 -8.24
N ILE A 186 -9.45 19.03 -6.96
CA ILE A 186 -10.43 18.76 -5.91
C ILE A 186 -10.48 19.91 -4.92
N LYS A 187 -11.70 20.31 -4.53
CA LYS A 187 -11.93 21.36 -3.55
C LYS A 187 -11.66 20.84 -2.14
N VAL A 188 -10.85 21.57 -1.36
CA VAL A 188 -10.50 21.24 0.02
C VAL A 188 -10.39 22.53 0.86
N ILE A 189 -10.80 22.48 2.12
CA ILE A 189 -10.67 23.60 3.06
C ILE A 189 -9.24 23.60 3.63
N GLY A 190 -8.67 24.79 3.83
CA GLY A 190 -7.33 24.95 4.36
C GLY A 190 -7.14 24.29 5.72
N GLN A 191 -8.15 24.37 6.60
CA GLN A 191 -8.12 23.67 7.89
C GLN A 191 -7.87 22.16 7.71
N THR A 192 -8.49 21.51 6.71
CA THR A 192 -8.26 20.07 6.41
C THR A 192 -6.81 19.79 6.05
N LEU A 193 -6.18 20.66 5.22
CA LEU A 193 -4.77 20.49 4.85
C LEU A 193 -3.85 20.65 6.07
N ILE A 194 -4.13 21.66 6.91
CA ILE A 194 -3.39 21.89 8.16
C ILE A 194 -3.54 20.69 9.11
N ASP A 195 -4.75 20.19 9.29
CA ASP A 195 -5.04 19.05 10.15
C ASP A 195 -4.28 17.81 9.67
N MET A 196 -4.38 17.48 8.37
CA MET A 196 -3.63 16.36 7.76
C MET A 196 -2.11 16.52 7.96
N GLY A 197 -1.59 17.76 7.80
CA GLY A 197 -0.17 18.06 7.98
C GLY A 197 0.31 17.94 9.42
N ASN A 198 -0.61 17.98 10.38
CA ASN A 198 -0.38 17.82 11.82
C ASN A 198 -0.83 16.44 12.34
N ASP A 199 -1.15 15.50 11.44
CA ASP A 199 -1.66 14.15 11.77
C ASP A 199 -2.92 14.17 12.65
N ASN A 200 -3.76 15.20 12.51
CA ASN A 200 -5.02 15.36 13.22
C ASN A 200 -6.20 15.05 12.30
N PHE A 201 -7.02 14.06 12.66
CA PHE A 201 -8.20 13.62 11.90
C PHE A 201 -9.47 13.61 12.76
N ASP A 202 -9.51 14.36 13.86
CA ASP A 202 -10.61 14.34 14.83
C ASP A 202 -11.90 15.00 14.31
N SER A 203 -11.78 15.90 13.33
CA SER A 203 -12.92 16.59 12.73
C SER A 203 -13.58 15.74 11.65
N ALA A 204 -14.92 15.60 11.69
CA ALA A 204 -15.67 14.91 10.64
C ALA A 204 -15.47 15.54 9.25
N THR A 205 -15.24 16.85 9.18
CA THR A 205 -14.91 17.56 7.94
C THR A 205 -13.55 17.12 7.41
N THR A 206 -12.54 17.08 8.28
CA THR A 206 -11.18 16.64 7.93
C THR A 206 -11.19 15.17 7.51
N GLU A 207 -11.89 14.31 8.22
CA GLU A 207 -12.03 12.89 7.86
C GLU A 207 -12.62 12.71 6.45
N LEU A 208 -13.73 13.39 6.15
CA LEU A 208 -14.39 13.30 4.83
C LEU A 208 -13.52 13.91 3.71
N GLN A 209 -12.96 15.08 3.93
CA GLN A 209 -12.20 15.78 2.89
C GLN A 209 -10.85 15.13 2.65
N SER A 210 -10.16 14.64 3.68
CA SER A 210 -8.91 13.87 3.52
C SER A 210 -9.15 12.58 2.72
N LYS A 211 -10.23 11.86 3.00
CA LYS A 211 -10.64 10.68 2.21
C LYS A 211 -10.85 11.01 0.74
N ASN A 212 -11.53 12.13 0.45
CA ASN A 212 -11.78 12.55 -0.92
C ASN A 212 -10.49 13.00 -1.62
N LEU A 213 -9.64 13.76 -0.93
CA LEU A 213 -8.34 14.20 -1.45
C LEU A 213 -7.43 13.00 -1.77
N MET A 214 -7.27 12.06 -0.82
CA MET A 214 -6.42 10.90 -1.05
C MET A 214 -6.95 9.99 -2.16
N ARG A 215 -8.28 9.79 -2.25
CA ARG A 215 -8.90 9.07 -3.36
C ARG A 215 -8.62 9.73 -4.71
N PHE A 216 -8.71 11.06 -4.77
CA PHE A 216 -8.41 11.83 -5.97
C PHE A 216 -6.94 11.64 -6.38
N LEU A 217 -5.99 11.81 -5.46
CA LEU A 217 -4.56 11.69 -5.73
C LEU A 217 -4.16 10.26 -6.13
N ILE A 218 -4.64 9.26 -5.41
CA ILE A 218 -4.36 7.86 -5.73
C ILE A 218 -4.92 7.50 -7.10
N ASN A 219 -6.14 7.90 -7.44
CA ASN A 219 -6.71 7.65 -8.76
C ASN A 219 -5.89 8.33 -9.87
N TYR A 220 -5.36 9.51 -9.62
CA TYR A 220 -4.49 10.20 -10.57
C TYR A 220 -3.24 9.36 -10.89
N TYR A 221 -2.54 8.86 -9.87
CA TYR A 221 -1.32 8.06 -10.04
C TYR A 221 -1.59 6.62 -10.52
N LEU A 222 -2.76 6.06 -10.27
CA LEU A 222 -3.17 4.75 -10.79
C LEU A 222 -3.51 4.78 -12.29
N GLY A 223 -3.85 5.95 -12.83
CA GLY A 223 -4.33 6.10 -14.21
C GLY A 223 -5.71 5.47 -14.44
N ASP A 224 -5.98 5.07 -15.70
CA ASP A 224 -7.33 4.69 -16.16
C ASP A 224 -7.86 3.35 -15.60
N LYS A 225 -7.06 2.58 -14.90
CA LYS A 225 -7.48 1.27 -14.39
C LYS A 225 -8.04 1.41 -12.96
N PRO A 226 -9.36 1.23 -12.73
CA PRO A 226 -9.94 1.31 -11.40
C PRO A 226 -9.38 0.21 -10.49
N LEU A 227 -9.46 0.45 -9.18
CA LEU A 227 -9.12 -0.55 -8.16
C LEU A 227 -10.18 -1.65 -8.12
N ASN A 228 -9.75 -2.91 -8.12
CA ASN A 228 -10.63 -4.06 -7.97
C ASN A 228 -11.25 -4.12 -6.56
N SER A 229 -10.46 -3.77 -5.54
CA SER A 229 -10.90 -3.70 -4.14
C SER A 229 -12.06 -2.73 -3.92
N LYS A 230 -12.25 -1.73 -4.80
CA LYS A 230 -13.41 -0.83 -4.76
C LYS A 230 -14.74 -1.59 -4.83
N GLN A 231 -14.80 -2.71 -5.55
CA GLN A 231 -16.01 -3.54 -5.65
C GLN A 231 -16.35 -4.23 -4.32
N LEU A 232 -15.34 -4.53 -3.49
CA LEU A 232 -15.55 -5.12 -2.17
C LEU A 232 -16.24 -4.13 -1.21
N PHE A 233 -15.94 -2.83 -1.32
CA PHE A 233 -16.59 -1.79 -0.52
C PHE A 233 -18.05 -1.50 -0.94
N LEU A 234 -18.48 -1.89 -2.14
CA LEU A 234 -19.85 -1.69 -2.61
C LEU A 234 -20.81 -2.78 -2.13
N ASN A 235 -20.29 -3.88 -1.63
CA ASN A 235 -21.06 -5.05 -1.20
C ASN A 235 -21.23 -5.12 0.34
N ILE A 236 -20.90 -4.06 1.05
CA ILE A 236 -21.09 -3.85 2.50
C ILE A 236 -22.01 -2.66 2.73
#